data_d8d68b30c6c9c2765b225f71f687a065
#
_entry.id   d8d68b30c6c9c2765b225f71f687a065
#
_cell.length_a   1.000
_cell.length_b   1.000
_cell.length_c   1.000
_cell.angle_alpha   90.00
_cell.angle_beta   90.00
_cell.angle_gamma   90.00
#
_symmetry.space_group_name_H-M   'P 1'
#
loop_
_entity.id
_entity.type
_entity.pdbx_description
1 polymer ?
#
loop_
_entity_poly.entity_id
_entity_poly.type
_entity_poly.pdbx_seq_one_letter_code
_entity_poly.pdbx_strand_id
1 'polypeptide(L)'
;SQKSITNAVNVGTATITVEGLGTYYSGEASGTFTITPAKVEDVKVTADAKTYTGKKIKPTSFKATLNGNDVTDQFKLSAYGDNTNAGKTAGSLTIALLSGNKNFTGSTVDGTFEIKARKVASSTISVYDKYGQMVNDKYDTATVAAANLKTFTYDGKAQTFASAKLNVGNVVLETGESADTNIAKPTADDFELVYVDNVYGKSTQGATYNTAHVYAVAKEGGNYTGTKTITTADGTVIKNVVADLTFGISALKFVKENVTVKNGVYAGGVAVKPEVIVQFGGNT
;
A
#
# COMPACT_ATOMS: atom_id res chain seq x y z
N SER A 1 26.33 11.79 -50.51
CA SER A 1 25.26 11.98 -49.47
C SER A 1 24.12 11.01 -49.76
N GLN A 2 23.42 10.58 -48.67
CA GLN A 2 22.18 9.84 -48.80
C GLN A 2 21.11 10.77 -49.37
N LYS A 3 20.52 10.41 -50.54
CA LYS A 3 19.48 11.18 -51.21
C LYS A 3 18.08 10.73 -50.81
N SER A 4 17.84 9.41 -50.80
CA SER A 4 16.53 8.85 -50.44
C SER A 4 16.65 7.42 -49.93
N ILE A 5 15.65 7.01 -49.15
CA ILE A 5 15.36 5.61 -48.81
C ILE A 5 13.90 5.35 -49.14
N THR A 6 13.63 4.26 -49.88
CA THR A 6 12.27 3.84 -50.19
C THR A 6 11.99 2.43 -49.72
N ASN A 7 10.73 2.13 -49.40
CA ASN A 7 10.26 0.84 -48.89
C ASN A 7 10.97 0.38 -47.58
N ALA A 8 11.39 1.34 -46.75
CA ALA A 8 12.21 1.06 -45.58
C ALA A 8 11.40 0.96 -44.23
N VAL A 9 10.08 0.77 -44.32
CA VAL A 9 9.21 0.69 -43.10
C VAL A 9 8.77 -0.74 -42.81
N ASN A 10 8.42 -1.50 -43.87
CA ASN A 10 7.89 -2.85 -43.70
C ASN A 10 8.92 -3.91 -44.14
N VAL A 11 8.69 -5.13 -43.74
CA VAL A 11 9.46 -6.31 -44.16
C VAL A 11 9.47 -6.40 -45.69
N GLY A 12 10.65 -6.61 -46.23
CA GLY A 12 10.87 -6.70 -47.68
C GLY A 12 12.19 -6.08 -48.10
N THR A 13 12.32 -5.77 -49.39
CA THR A 13 13.53 -5.14 -49.95
C THR A 13 13.34 -3.62 -49.96
N ALA A 14 14.23 -2.93 -49.30
CA ALA A 14 14.34 -1.47 -49.30
C ALA A 14 15.46 -1.02 -50.26
N THR A 15 15.34 0.18 -50.79
CA THR A 15 16.34 0.77 -51.69
C THR A 15 16.88 2.06 -51.09
N ILE A 16 18.18 2.20 -51.04
CA ILE A 16 18.88 3.43 -50.68
C ILE A 16 19.52 4.02 -51.93
N THR A 17 19.31 5.30 -52.19
CA THR A 17 19.95 6.06 -53.23
C THR A 17 20.90 7.07 -52.64
N VAL A 18 22.11 7.11 -53.12
CA VAL A 18 23.14 8.07 -52.75
C VAL A 18 23.50 8.95 -53.94
N GLU A 19 23.87 10.18 -53.66
CA GLU A 19 24.27 11.16 -54.67
C GLU A 19 25.68 11.67 -54.34
N GLY A 20 26.50 11.77 -55.37
CA GLY A 20 27.81 12.41 -55.29
C GLY A 20 27.66 13.91 -55.14
N LEU A 21 28.37 14.48 -54.12
CA LEU A 21 28.35 15.92 -53.87
C LEU A 21 29.75 16.50 -54.10
N GLY A 22 29.79 17.60 -54.86
CA GLY A 22 30.99 18.41 -55.06
C GLY A 22 31.73 18.16 -56.37
N THR A 23 32.94 18.65 -56.47
CA THR A 23 33.74 18.73 -57.72
C THR A 23 34.31 17.39 -58.16
N TYR A 24 34.47 16.42 -57.20
CA TYR A 24 35.18 15.17 -57.47
C TYR A 24 34.26 13.96 -57.64
N TYR A 25 33.00 14.07 -57.21
CA TYR A 25 32.02 12.99 -57.30
C TYR A 25 30.70 13.50 -57.85
N SER A 26 30.18 12.87 -58.87
CA SER A 26 28.90 13.22 -59.50
C SER A 26 28.09 11.96 -59.80
N GLY A 27 26.78 12.14 -60.02
CA GLY A 27 25.86 11.05 -60.35
C GLY A 27 25.22 10.40 -59.11
N GLU A 28 24.33 9.48 -59.39
CA GLU A 28 23.57 8.73 -58.39
C GLU A 28 23.86 7.23 -58.50
N ALA A 29 23.84 6.57 -57.34
CA ALA A 29 23.90 5.12 -57.24
C ALA A 29 22.89 4.61 -56.22
N SER A 30 22.29 3.46 -56.53
CA SER A 30 21.34 2.82 -55.60
C SER A 30 21.81 1.44 -55.24
N GLY A 31 21.54 1.08 -53.94
CA GLY A 31 21.73 -0.25 -53.41
C GLY A 31 20.46 -0.73 -52.70
N THR A 32 20.34 -2.02 -52.52
CA THR A 32 19.21 -2.62 -51.81
C THR A 32 19.65 -3.29 -50.53
N PHE A 33 18.77 -3.33 -49.53
CA PHE A 33 18.92 -4.11 -48.30
C PHE A 33 17.58 -4.75 -47.91
N THR A 34 17.66 -5.84 -47.18
CA THR A 34 16.46 -6.57 -46.74
C THR A 34 16.09 -6.18 -45.31
N ILE A 35 14.81 -5.90 -45.09
CA ILE A 35 14.21 -5.75 -43.78
C ILE A 35 13.60 -7.10 -43.41
N THR A 36 14.10 -7.71 -42.35
CA THR A 36 13.62 -9.00 -41.82
C THR A 36 12.54 -8.80 -40.76
N PRO A 37 11.62 -9.77 -40.58
CA PRO A 37 10.59 -9.69 -39.52
C PRO A 37 11.19 -9.60 -38.11
N ALA A 38 10.58 -8.79 -37.27
CA ALA A 38 10.85 -8.80 -35.84
C ALA A 38 10.17 -10.01 -35.14
N LYS A 39 10.63 -10.39 -33.99
CA LYS A 39 9.97 -11.44 -33.21
C LYS A 39 8.86 -10.83 -32.34
N VAL A 40 7.70 -11.49 -32.23
CA VAL A 40 6.64 -11.05 -31.32
C VAL A 40 7.10 -11.05 -29.86
N GLU A 41 8.06 -11.89 -29.49
CA GLU A 41 8.66 -12.00 -28.16
C GLU A 41 9.39 -10.71 -27.73
N ASP A 42 9.85 -9.88 -28.67
CA ASP A 42 10.52 -8.61 -28.41
C ASP A 42 9.52 -7.47 -28.13
N VAL A 43 8.22 -7.73 -28.30
CA VAL A 43 7.17 -6.74 -28.08
C VAL A 43 6.81 -6.67 -26.61
N LYS A 44 6.85 -5.46 -26.04
CA LYS A 44 6.36 -5.18 -24.69
C LYS A 44 4.87 -4.88 -24.73
N VAL A 45 4.11 -5.59 -23.89
CA VAL A 45 2.64 -5.46 -23.80
C VAL A 45 2.24 -4.99 -22.42
N THR A 46 1.43 -3.95 -22.37
CA THR A 46 0.83 -3.41 -21.15
C THR A 46 -0.64 -3.12 -21.38
N ALA A 47 -1.41 -2.95 -20.30
CA ALA A 47 -2.78 -2.44 -20.36
C ALA A 47 -3.01 -1.42 -19.25
N ASP A 48 -4.10 -0.65 -19.38
CA ASP A 48 -4.48 0.31 -18.34
C ASP A 48 -4.79 -0.38 -17.03
N ALA A 49 -4.34 0.23 -15.93
CA ALA A 49 -4.62 -0.25 -14.59
C ALA A 49 -6.14 -0.32 -14.34
N LYS A 50 -6.58 -1.35 -13.66
CA LYS A 50 -7.96 -1.54 -13.22
C LYS A 50 -8.03 -1.60 -11.71
N THR A 51 -9.20 -1.36 -11.13
CA THR A 51 -9.42 -1.48 -9.69
C THR A 51 -10.06 -2.83 -9.37
N TYR A 52 -9.64 -3.46 -8.29
CA TYR A 52 -10.17 -4.73 -7.81
C TYR A 52 -11.70 -4.71 -7.68
N THR A 53 -12.35 -5.76 -8.14
CA THR A 53 -13.81 -5.94 -8.07
C THR A 53 -14.24 -7.25 -7.39
N GLY A 54 -13.31 -8.17 -7.15
CA GLY A 54 -13.59 -9.54 -6.72
C GLY A 54 -14.07 -10.46 -7.85
N LYS A 55 -14.11 -9.96 -9.08
CA LYS A 55 -14.51 -10.70 -10.28
C LYS A 55 -13.42 -10.68 -11.31
N LYS A 56 -13.51 -11.56 -12.29
CA LYS A 56 -12.63 -11.60 -13.44
C LYS A 56 -12.66 -10.29 -14.21
N ILE A 57 -11.50 -9.63 -14.34
CA ILE A 57 -11.34 -8.33 -15.01
C ILE A 57 -10.81 -8.55 -16.43
N LYS A 58 -11.59 -8.06 -17.41
CA LYS A 58 -11.17 -8.00 -18.80
C LYS A 58 -10.48 -6.66 -19.05
N PRO A 59 -9.23 -6.64 -19.58
CA PRO A 59 -8.62 -5.39 -20.04
C PRO A 59 -9.43 -4.82 -21.23
N THR A 60 -9.68 -3.52 -21.20
CA THR A 60 -10.45 -2.83 -22.24
C THR A 60 -9.58 -2.26 -23.36
N SER A 61 -8.31 -2.06 -23.09
CA SER A 61 -7.29 -1.56 -24.00
C SER A 61 -5.97 -2.25 -23.69
N PHE A 62 -5.06 -2.23 -24.62
CA PHE A 62 -3.68 -2.61 -24.41
C PHE A 62 -2.77 -1.71 -25.24
N LYS A 63 -1.50 -1.69 -24.92
CA LYS A 63 -0.45 -1.03 -25.68
C LYS A 63 0.66 -2.04 -25.96
N ALA A 64 1.05 -2.15 -27.22
CA ALA A 64 2.15 -2.97 -27.67
C ALA A 64 3.27 -2.06 -28.21
N THR A 65 4.51 -2.26 -27.77
CA THR A 65 5.65 -1.46 -28.21
C THR A 65 6.83 -2.34 -28.59
N LEU A 66 7.50 -1.99 -29.68
CA LEU A 66 8.75 -2.60 -30.13
C LEU A 66 9.83 -1.51 -30.17
N ASN A 67 10.91 -1.68 -29.43
CA ASN A 67 12.00 -0.69 -29.30
C ASN A 67 11.50 0.73 -29.00
N GLY A 68 10.43 0.85 -28.18
CA GLY A 68 9.82 2.11 -27.81
C GLY A 68 8.78 2.66 -28.79
N ASN A 69 8.68 2.11 -29.98
CA ASN A 69 7.70 2.50 -30.99
C ASN A 69 6.38 1.75 -30.79
N ASP A 70 5.26 2.45 -31.00
CA ASP A 70 3.92 1.87 -30.91
C ASP A 70 3.65 0.97 -32.10
N VAL A 71 3.28 -0.28 -31.83
CA VAL A 71 2.91 -1.31 -32.82
C VAL A 71 1.56 -1.95 -32.46
N THR A 72 0.76 -1.26 -31.66
CA THR A 72 -0.52 -1.77 -31.13
C THR A 72 -1.49 -2.17 -32.25
N ASP A 73 -1.50 -1.44 -33.35
CA ASP A 73 -2.33 -1.68 -34.55
C ASP A 73 -2.02 -3.01 -35.26
N GLN A 74 -0.86 -3.62 -34.99
CA GLN A 74 -0.46 -4.91 -35.57
C GLN A 74 -1.07 -6.11 -34.80
N PHE A 75 -1.73 -5.88 -33.67
CA PHE A 75 -2.18 -6.91 -32.74
C PHE A 75 -3.65 -6.75 -32.34
N LYS A 76 -4.23 -7.82 -31.81
CA LYS A 76 -5.54 -7.85 -31.17
C LYS A 76 -5.48 -8.60 -29.83
N LEU A 77 -6.33 -8.22 -28.88
CA LEU A 77 -6.51 -9.00 -27.65
C LEU A 77 -7.07 -10.38 -28.02
N SER A 78 -6.40 -11.46 -27.60
CA SER A 78 -6.79 -12.84 -27.87
C SER A 78 -7.27 -13.58 -26.62
N ALA A 79 -6.63 -13.33 -25.49
CA ALA A 79 -6.98 -13.94 -24.19
C ALA A 79 -6.63 -13.03 -23.03
N TYR A 80 -7.15 -13.36 -21.84
CA TYR A 80 -6.77 -12.74 -20.57
C TYR A 80 -7.00 -13.73 -19.43
N GLY A 81 -6.22 -13.59 -18.36
CA GLY A 81 -6.26 -14.46 -17.18
C GLY A 81 -7.48 -14.23 -16.30
N ASP A 82 -7.47 -14.81 -15.11
CA ASP A 82 -8.58 -14.62 -14.14
C ASP A 82 -8.61 -13.20 -13.58
N ASN A 83 -7.48 -12.57 -13.41
CA ASN A 83 -7.37 -11.15 -13.07
C ASN A 83 -8.29 -10.73 -11.89
N THR A 84 -8.30 -11.56 -10.84
CA THR A 84 -9.25 -11.44 -9.71
C THR A 84 -8.64 -10.82 -8.46
N ASN A 85 -7.32 -10.70 -8.37
CA ASN A 85 -6.64 -10.16 -7.19
C ASN A 85 -5.88 -8.87 -7.53
N ALA A 86 -5.71 -8.01 -6.53
CA ALA A 86 -4.90 -6.81 -6.66
C ALA A 86 -3.39 -7.12 -6.71
N GLY A 87 -2.65 -6.27 -7.41
CA GLY A 87 -1.19 -6.35 -7.51
C GLY A 87 -0.67 -5.61 -8.74
N LYS A 88 0.57 -5.18 -8.69
CA LYS A 88 1.19 -4.39 -9.79
C LYS A 88 1.25 -5.13 -11.13
N THR A 89 1.33 -6.44 -11.10
CA THR A 89 1.40 -7.32 -12.26
C THR A 89 0.39 -8.47 -12.17
N ALA A 90 -0.68 -8.29 -11.37
CA ALA A 90 -1.67 -9.34 -11.11
C ALA A 90 -2.61 -9.56 -12.29
N GLY A 91 -2.81 -8.55 -13.12
CA GLY A 91 -3.55 -8.70 -14.37
C GLY A 91 -2.67 -9.28 -15.47
N SER A 92 -3.19 -10.22 -16.24
CA SER A 92 -2.54 -10.80 -17.41
C SER A 92 -3.42 -10.73 -18.64
N LEU A 93 -2.80 -10.58 -19.80
CA LEU A 93 -3.44 -10.59 -21.11
C LEU A 93 -2.52 -11.22 -22.15
N THR A 94 -3.11 -11.77 -23.19
CA THR A 94 -2.40 -12.26 -24.37
C THR A 94 -2.92 -11.53 -25.59
N ILE A 95 -2.03 -10.98 -26.39
CA ILE A 95 -2.36 -10.42 -27.69
C ILE A 95 -1.90 -11.34 -28.80
N ALA A 96 -2.62 -11.35 -29.90
CA ALA A 96 -2.28 -12.12 -31.09
C ALA A 96 -2.00 -11.18 -32.27
N LEU A 97 -1.03 -11.57 -33.08
CA LEU A 97 -0.71 -10.88 -34.33
C LEU A 97 -1.92 -10.90 -35.27
N LEU A 98 -2.18 -9.81 -35.94
CA LEU A 98 -3.25 -9.74 -36.95
C LEU A 98 -2.91 -10.64 -38.15
N SER A 99 -3.95 -11.28 -38.70
CA SER A 99 -3.79 -12.15 -39.85
C SER A 99 -3.20 -11.40 -41.02
N GLY A 100 -2.26 -12.04 -41.75
CA GLY A 100 -1.60 -11.46 -42.90
C GLY A 100 -0.45 -10.48 -42.60
N ASN A 101 -0.18 -10.22 -41.31
CA ASN A 101 0.98 -9.40 -40.94
C ASN A 101 2.28 -10.12 -41.28
N LYS A 102 3.19 -9.42 -41.97
CA LYS A 102 4.50 -9.93 -42.40
C LYS A 102 5.66 -9.31 -41.62
N ASN A 103 5.39 -8.28 -40.83
CA ASN A 103 6.41 -7.54 -40.11
C ASN A 103 6.91 -8.28 -38.84
N PHE A 104 6.18 -9.32 -38.45
CA PHE A 104 6.55 -10.12 -37.26
C PHE A 104 6.60 -11.63 -37.59
N THR A 105 7.45 -12.34 -36.83
CA THR A 105 7.44 -13.79 -36.71
C THR A 105 6.87 -14.18 -35.34
N GLY A 106 6.13 -15.30 -35.27
CA GLY A 106 5.41 -15.73 -34.10
C GLY A 106 3.92 -15.45 -34.20
N SER A 107 3.16 -15.71 -33.16
CA SER A 107 1.71 -15.59 -33.18
C SER A 107 1.12 -14.77 -32.04
N THR A 108 1.65 -14.95 -30.83
CA THR A 108 1.11 -14.35 -29.61
C THR A 108 2.23 -13.85 -28.70
N VAL A 109 1.89 -12.87 -27.87
CA VAL A 109 2.75 -12.38 -26.78
C VAL A 109 1.91 -12.01 -25.57
N ASP A 110 2.44 -12.32 -24.39
CA ASP A 110 1.79 -12.06 -23.11
C ASP A 110 2.21 -10.70 -22.56
N GLY A 111 1.30 -10.10 -21.81
CA GLY A 111 1.54 -8.87 -21.09
C GLY A 111 0.91 -8.89 -19.71
N THR A 112 1.26 -7.91 -18.90
CA THR A 112 0.68 -7.74 -17.56
C THR A 112 0.18 -6.32 -17.36
N PHE A 113 -0.73 -6.14 -16.40
CA PHE A 113 -1.21 -4.83 -15.98
C PHE A 113 -1.49 -4.81 -14.49
N GLU A 114 -1.56 -3.61 -13.93
CA GLU A 114 -1.87 -3.42 -12.53
C GLU A 114 -3.36 -3.60 -12.26
N ILE A 115 -3.67 -4.36 -11.20
CA ILE A 115 -4.98 -4.34 -10.55
C ILE A 115 -4.80 -3.65 -9.20
N LYS A 116 -5.27 -2.42 -9.09
CA LYS A 116 -5.17 -1.61 -7.87
C LYS A 116 -6.05 -2.17 -6.77
N ALA A 117 -5.54 -2.24 -5.55
CA ALA A 117 -6.36 -2.53 -4.38
C ALA A 117 -7.50 -1.51 -4.24
N ARG A 118 -8.68 -1.98 -3.88
CA ARG A 118 -9.87 -1.13 -3.73
C ARG A 118 -9.85 -0.38 -2.41
N LYS A 119 -10.11 0.90 -2.47
CA LYS A 119 -10.21 1.73 -1.27
C LYS A 119 -11.46 1.38 -0.46
N VAL A 120 -11.28 1.36 0.87
CA VAL A 120 -12.37 1.19 1.84
C VAL A 120 -12.61 2.52 2.52
N ALA A 121 -13.89 2.89 2.68
CA ALA A 121 -14.30 4.08 3.41
C ALA A 121 -13.98 3.95 4.90
N SER A 122 -14.16 5.02 5.64
CA SER A 122 -13.92 5.04 7.09
C SER A 122 -14.67 3.90 7.80
N SER A 123 -13.89 3.12 8.52
CA SER A 123 -14.33 2.00 9.35
C SER A 123 -14.27 2.42 10.82
N THR A 124 -14.84 1.62 11.72
CA THR A 124 -14.79 1.88 13.16
C THR A 124 -14.28 0.66 13.91
N ILE A 125 -13.64 0.89 15.06
CA ILE A 125 -13.17 -0.16 15.96
C ILE A 125 -14.07 -0.20 17.17
N SER A 126 -14.62 -1.37 17.48
CA SER A 126 -15.32 -1.64 18.74
C SER A 126 -14.40 -2.41 19.67
N VAL A 127 -14.21 -1.91 20.88
CA VAL A 127 -13.35 -2.53 21.90
C VAL A 127 -14.17 -3.01 23.09
N TYR A 128 -13.73 -4.11 23.70
CA TYR A 128 -14.46 -4.81 24.74
C TYR A 128 -13.54 -5.11 25.92
N ASP A 129 -14.12 -5.05 27.12
CA ASP A 129 -13.47 -5.48 28.36
C ASP A 129 -13.44 -7.02 28.50
N LYS A 130 -12.84 -7.50 29.59
CA LYS A 130 -12.74 -8.93 29.92
C LYS A 130 -14.10 -9.62 30.14
N TYR A 131 -15.16 -8.85 30.32
CA TYR A 131 -16.52 -9.36 30.50
C TYR A 131 -17.35 -9.30 29.20
N GLY A 132 -16.73 -8.89 28.09
CA GLY A 132 -17.39 -8.76 26.79
C GLY A 132 -18.27 -7.52 26.66
N GLN A 133 -18.14 -6.53 27.57
CA GLN A 133 -18.87 -5.27 27.46
C GLN A 133 -18.15 -4.30 26.54
N MET A 134 -18.89 -3.66 25.61
CA MET A 134 -18.34 -2.63 24.75
C MET A 134 -17.94 -1.40 25.57
N VAL A 135 -16.73 -0.88 25.33
CA VAL A 135 -16.15 0.21 26.13
C VAL A 135 -15.62 1.37 25.28
N ASN A 136 -16.02 1.48 24.00
CA ASN A 136 -15.55 2.52 23.07
C ASN A 136 -15.68 3.93 23.65
N ASP A 137 -16.88 4.29 24.11
CA ASP A 137 -17.21 5.61 24.65
C ASP A 137 -16.43 5.97 25.93
N LYS A 138 -15.76 4.99 26.52
CA LYS A 138 -14.94 5.17 27.73
C LYS A 138 -13.46 5.40 27.41
N TYR A 139 -13.03 5.11 26.17
CA TYR A 139 -11.63 5.15 25.77
C TYR A 139 -11.39 6.05 24.56
N ASP A 140 -12.41 6.39 23.79
CA ASP A 140 -12.29 7.26 22.62
C ASP A 140 -12.28 8.74 23.04
N THR A 141 -11.13 9.40 22.88
CA THR A 141 -10.96 10.81 23.22
C THR A 141 -11.74 11.77 22.32
N ALA A 142 -12.19 11.31 21.14
CA ALA A 142 -12.98 12.13 20.24
C ALA A 142 -14.44 12.32 20.72
N THR A 143 -14.96 11.35 21.48
CA THR A 143 -16.37 11.32 21.94
C THR A 143 -16.53 11.54 23.43
N VAL A 144 -15.47 11.35 24.23
CA VAL A 144 -15.50 11.45 25.69
C VAL A 144 -14.58 12.55 26.17
N ALA A 145 -15.11 13.47 27.01
CA ALA A 145 -14.27 14.48 27.65
C ALA A 145 -13.12 13.81 28.44
N ALA A 146 -11.92 14.36 28.35
CA ALA A 146 -10.71 13.80 28.95
C ALA A 146 -10.87 13.46 30.44
N ALA A 147 -11.66 14.21 31.21
CA ALA A 147 -11.94 13.98 32.64
C ALA A 147 -12.74 12.69 32.90
N ASN A 148 -13.50 12.20 31.92
CA ASN A 148 -14.35 11.01 32.03
C ASN A 148 -13.80 9.80 31.29
N LEU A 149 -12.65 9.95 30.63
CA LEU A 149 -12.02 8.88 29.87
C LEU A 149 -11.46 7.82 30.81
N LYS A 150 -11.91 6.57 30.68
CA LYS A 150 -11.24 5.45 31.33
C LYS A 150 -9.91 5.17 30.64
N THR A 151 -8.87 5.06 31.46
CA THR A 151 -7.52 4.79 30.99
C THR A 151 -7.03 3.47 31.54
N PHE A 152 -6.13 2.82 30.83
CA PHE A 152 -5.28 1.80 31.44
C PHE A 152 -4.34 2.47 32.46
N THR A 153 -3.91 1.72 33.47
CA THR A 153 -2.85 2.18 34.35
C THR A 153 -1.53 1.62 33.85
N TYR A 154 -0.50 2.44 33.82
CA TYR A 154 0.85 2.01 33.46
C TYR A 154 1.34 0.90 34.38
N ASP A 155 1.82 -0.20 33.81
CA ASP A 155 2.40 -1.35 34.51
C ASP A 155 3.72 -1.82 33.86
N GLY A 156 4.27 -1.02 32.95
CA GLY A 156 5.50 -1.32 32.17
C GLY A 156 5.28 -2.27 31.01
N LYS A 157 4.05 -2.67 30.71
CA LYS A 157 3.71 -3.59 29.62
C LYS A 157 2.82 -2.90 28.58
N ALA A 158 2.81 -3.48 27.39
CA ALA A 158 1.90 -3.05 26.34
C ALA A 158 0.43 -3.29 26.74
N GLN A 159 -0.37 -2.23 26.71
CA GLN A 159 -1.79 -2.27 27.05
C GLN A 159 -2.61 -2.59 25.80
N THR A 160 -3.47 -3.61 25.90
CA THR A 160 -4.40 -3.99 24.83
C THR A 160 -5.79 -4.27 25.42
N PHE A 161 -6.82 -4.08 24.62
CA PHE A 161 -8.17 -4.47 25.00
C PHE A 161 -8.31 -5.99 25.03
N ALA A 162 -9.20 -6.52 25.87
CA ALA A 162 -9.48 -7.96 25.93
C ALA A 162 -9.96 -8.50 24.57
N SER A 163 -10.76 -7.72 23.85
CA SER A 163 -10.98 -7.93 22.42
C SER A 163 -11.23 -6.61 21.70
N ALA A 164 -10.91 -6.58 20.41
CA ALA A 164 -11.23 -5.49 19.51
C ALA A 164 -11.78 -6.06 18.20
N LYS A 165 -12.84 -5.44 17.69
CA LYS A 165 -13.49 -5.84 16.42
C LYS A 165 -13.53 -4.66 15.47
N LEU A 166 -13.16 -4.91 14.22
CA LEU A 166 -13.29 -3.95 13.15
C LEU A 166 -14.70 -4.03 12.53
N ASN A 167 -15.40 -2.91 12.53
CA ASN A 167 -16.64 -2.72 11.77
C ASN A 167 -16.23 -2.09 10.43
N VAL A 168 -16.11 -2.94 9.41
CA VAL A 168 -15.55 -2.54 8.11
C VAL A 168 -16.53 -1.64 7.38
N GLY A 169 -16.02 -0.52 6.87
CA GLY A 169 -16.77 0.39 6.03
C GLY A 169 -17.02 -0.16 4.61
N ASN A 170 -17.82 0.58 3.85
CA ASN A 170 -18.09 0.21 2.45
C ASN A 170 -16.86 0.48 1.56
N VAL A 171 -16.82 -0.20 0.42
CA VAL A 171 -15.87 0.12 -0.64
C VAL A 171 -16.13 1.52 -1.20
N VAL A 172 -15.06 2.21 -1.59
CA VAL A 172 -15.16 3.48 -2.32
C VAL A 172 -15.39 3.14 -3.80
N LEU A 173 -16.43 3.72 -4.37
CA LEU A 173 -16.76 3.55 -5.79
C LEU A 173 -15.84 4.41 -6.65
N GLU A 174 -15.42 3.88 -7.79
CA GLU A 174 -14.72 4.65 -8.83
C GLU A 174 -15.74 5.45 -9.67
N THR A 175 -15.23 6.43 -10.39
CA THR A 175 -16.08 7.26 -11.27
C THR A 175 -16.81 6.38 -12.30
N GLY A 176 -18.14 6.48 -12.34
CA GLY A 176 -19.00 5.70 -13.23
C GLY A 176 -19.43 4.32 -12.68
N GLU A 177 -18.98 3.93 -11.49
CA GLU A 177 -19.51 2.76 -10.79
C GLU A 177 -20.78 3.12 -10.02
N SER A 178 -21.71 2.16 -9.88
CA SER A 178 -22.89 2.28 -9.03
C SER A 178 -22.81 1.35 -7.82
N ALA A 179 -23.56 1.66 -6.77
CA ALA A 179 -23.62 0.81 -5.56
C ALA A 179 -24.19 -0.60 -5.83
N ASP A 180 -24.91 -0.76 -6.92
CA ASP A 180 -25.49 -2.07 -7.34
C ASP A 180 -24.48 -2.94 -8.10
N THR A 181 -23.29 -2.43 -8.41
CA THR A 181 -22.24 -3.26 -8.96
C THR A 181 -21.84 -4.29 -7.91
N ASN A 182 -21.87 -5.56 -8.30
CA ASN A 182 -21.44 -6.71 -7.50
C ASN A 182 -19.92 -6.66 -7.19
N ILE A 183 -19.48 -5.61 -6.52
CA ILE A 183 -18.10 -5.48 -6.03
C ILE A 183 -17.97 -6.30 -4.76
N ALA A 184 -16.91 -7.07 -4.63
CA ALA A 184 -16.64 -7.84 -3.43
C ALA A 184 -16.52 -6.89 -2.23
N LYS A 185 -17.19 -7.24 -1.14
CA LYS A 185 -17.15 -6.46 0.11
C LYS A 185 -15.96 -6.89 0.95
N PRO A 186 -15.25 -5.94 1.58
CA PRO A 186 -14.19 -6.26 2.51
C PRO A 186 -14.76 -6.91 3.78
N THR A 187 -13.95 -7.75 4.40
CA THR A 187 -14.22 -8.39 5.69
C THR A 187 -13.18 -7.96 6.71
N ALA A 188 -13.36 -8.27 7.99
CA ALA A 188 -12.36 -7.98 9.01
C ALA A 188 -11.03 -8.72 8.74
N ASP A 189 -11.06 -9.86 8.04
CA ASP A 189 -9.87 -10.65 7.71
C ASP A 189 -8.94 -9.99 6.69
N ASP A 190 -9.42 -8.98 5.96
CA ASP A 190 -8.60 -8.19 5.04
C ASP A 190 -7.72 -7.15 5.76
N PHE A 191 -7.86 -7.02 7.07
CA PHE A 191 -7.20 -6.01 7.91
C PHE A 191 -6.50 -6.64 9.10
N GLU A 192 -5.61 -5.86 9.72
CA GLU A 192 -4.99 -6.16 11.00
C GLU A 192 -5.15 -4.99 11.96
N LEU A 193 -5.11 -5.28 13.26
CA LEU A 193 -5.14 -4.27 14.32
C LEU A 193 -3.73 -4.03 14.84
N VAL A 194 -3.29 -2.78 14.76
CA VAL A 194 -1.94 -2.34 15.15
C VAL A 194 -2.07 -1.40 16.36
N TYR A 195 -1.48 -1.76 17.49
CA TYR A 195 -1.41 -0.92 18.67
C TYR A 195 -0.14 -0.08 18.65
N VAL A 196 -0.28 1.21 18.97
CA VAL A 196 0.83 2.18 18.93
C VAL A 196 0.79 3.02 20.19
N ASP A 197 1.98 3.35 20.71
CA ASP A 197 2.17 4.12 21.95
C ASP A 197 1.44 3.53 23.17
N ASN A 198 1.23 2.21 23.17
CA ASN A 198 0.39 1.51 24.14
C ASN A 198 1.16 0.94 25.35
N VAL A 199 2.42 1.30 25.54
CA VAL A 199 3.19 0.99 26.78
C VAL A 199 3.15 2.16 27.73
N TYR A 200 3.58 3.29 27.27
CA TYR A 200 3.49 4.58 27.96
C TYR A 200 3.15 5.61 26.89
N GLY A 201 2.03 6.23 26.99
CA GLY A 201 1.68 7.27 26.05
C GLY A 201 2.68 8.43 26.16
N LYS A 202 2.89 9.17 25.07
CA LYS A 202 3.78 10.31 25.05
C LYS A 202 3.17 11.45 25.88
N SER A 203 3.75 11.74 27.07
CA SER A 203 3.38 12.90 27.84
C SER A 203 3.78 14.17 27.14
N THR A 204 2.85 14.97 26.67
CA THR A 204 3.06 16.40 26.59
C THR A 204 2.98 16.93 28.02
N GLN A 205 4.03 17.60 28.46
CA GLN A 205 4.14 18.16 29.81
C GLN A 205 2.84 18.90 30.20
N GLY A 206 2.15 18.43 31.22
CA GLY A 206 0.88 18.99 31.69
C GLY A 206 -0.40 18.27 31.22
N ALA A 207 -0.34 17.25 30.37
CA ALA A 207 -1.49 16.45 30.00
C ALA A 207 -1.69 15.31 31.01
N THR A 208 -2.93 15.14 31.48
CA THR A 208 -3.30 14.10 32.44
C THR A 208 -3.29 12.70 31.85
N TYR A 209 -3.23 12.59 30.50
CA TYR A 209 -3.34 11.34 29.75
C TYR A 209 -2.38 11.32 28.58
N ASN A 210 -1.78 10.18 28.38
CA ASN A 210 -1.02 9.83 27.20
C ASN A 210 -1.96 9.18 26.18
N THR A 211 -1.86 9.53 24.94
CA THR A 211 -2.72 9.00 23.89
C THR A 211 -2.05 7.79 23.24
N ALA A 212 -2.65 6.64 23.44
CA ALA A 212 -2.34 5.43 22.71
C ALA A 212 -3.39 5.20 21.62
N HIS A 213 -3.04 4.43 20.61
CA HIS A 213 -3.90 4.16 19.47
C HIS A 213 -4.02 2.67 19.20
N VAL A 214 -5.18 2.27 18.68
CA VAL A 214 -5.34 1.05 17.90
C VAL A 214 -5.83 1.42 16.51
N TYR A 215 -5.02 1.09 15.51
CA TYR A 215 -5.34 1.29 14.10
C TYR A 215 -5.82 -0.01 13.48
N ALA A 216 -6.80 0.07 12.58
CA ALA A 216 -7.07 -1.01 11.64
C ALA A 216 -6.40 -0.66 10.31
N VAL A 217 -5.54 -1.56 9.84
CA VAL A 217 -4.67 -1.37 8.68
C VAL A 217 -4.97 -2.47 7.66
N ALA A 218 -5.13 -2.11 6.40
CA ALA A 218 -5.29 -3.10 5.33
C ALA A 218 -4.00 -3.91 5.17
N LYS A 219 -4.14 -5.24 5.08
CA LYS A 219 -3.01 -6.16 4.92
C LYS A 219 -2.23 -5.88 3.66
N GLU A 220 -0.91 -5.91 3.75
CA GLU A 220 -0.02 -5.70 2.62
C GLU A 220 -0.26 -6.77 1.54
N GLY A 221 -0.27 -6.33 0.28
CA GLY A 221 -0.56 -7.22 -0.86
C GLY A 221 -2.00 -7.72 -0.95
N GLY A 222 -2.89 -7.24 -0.06
CA GLY A 222 -4.31 -7.57 -0.08
C GLY A 222 -5.09 -6.84 -1.17
N ASN A 223 -6.35 -7.21 -1.30
CA ASN A 223 -7.27 -6.67 -2.33
C ASN A 223 -7.87 -5.31 -1.96
N TYR A 224 -7.70 -4.88 -0.72
CA TYR A 224 -8.24 -3.62 -0.20
C TYR A 224 -7.14 -2.72 0.34
N THR A 225 -7.44 -1.43 0.44
CA THR A 225 -6.53 -0.42 0.97
C THR A 225 -7.29 0.63 1.77
N GLY A 226 -6.62 1.20 2.77
CA GLY A 226 -7.13 2.36 3.50
C GLY A 226 -6.84 3.67 2.76
N THR A 227 -7.47 4.74 3.24
CA THR A 227 -7.32 6.08 2.67
C THR A 227 -6.37 6.96 3.45
N LYS A 228 -5.95 6.54 4.66
CA LYS A 228 -5.15 7.35 5.56
C LYS A 228 -3.74 6.80 5.70
N THR A 229 -2.79 7.72 5.85
CA THR A 229 -1.41 7.43 6.28
C THR A 229 -1.17 8.21 7.56
N ILE A 230 -0.67 7.55 8.58
CA ILE A 230 -0.36 8.12 9.89
C ILE A 230 1.15 8.08 10.08
N THR A 231 1.72 9.16 10.60
CA THR A 231 3.09 9.18 11.09
C THR A 231 3.03 9.25 12.61
N THR A 232 3.57 8.24 13.29
CA THR A 232 3.63 8.17 14.74
C THR A 232 4.67 9.15 15.29
N ALA A 233 4.68 9.34 16.59
CA ALA A 233 5.57 10.31 17.24
C ALA A 233 7.06 9.94 17.13
N ASP A 234 7.38 8.65 16.99
CA ASP A 234 8.75 8.15 16.75
C ASP A 234 9.17 8.18 15.28
N GLY A 235 8.27 8.66 14.38
CA GLY A 235 8.51 8.76 12.94
C GLY A 235 8.12 7.52 12.14
N THR A 236 7.56 6.47 12.77
CA THR A 236 7.05 5.30 12.06
C THR A 236 5.86 5.68 11.18
N VAL A 237 5.85 5.23 9.93
CA VAL A 237 4.77 5.51 8.98
C VAL A 237 3.87 4.29 8.83
N ILE A 238 2.61 4.44 9.22
CA ILE A 238 1.55 3.42 9.08
C ILE A 238 0.67 3.84 7.92
N LYS A 239 0.68 3.05 6.85
CA LYS A 239 -0.11 3.30 5.63
C LYS A 239 -1.38 2.45 5.64
N ASN A 240 -2.31 2.79 4.74
CA ASN A 240 -3.53 2.01 4.50
C ASN A 240 -4.45 1.88 5.73
N VAL A 241 -4.47 2.89 6.58
CA VAL A 241 -5.32 2.92 7.79
C VAL A 241 -6.77 3.17 7.39
N VAL A 242 -7.68 2.34 7.89
CA VAL A 242 -9.14 2.44 7.68
C VAL A 242 -9.89 2.88 8.92
N ALA A 243 -9.35 2.63 10.11
CA ALA A 243 -9.94 3.06 11.37
C ALA A 243 -8.87 3.40 12.41
N ASP A 244 -9.21 4.27 13.34
CA ASP A 244 -8.40 4.70 14.47
C ASP A 244 -9.30 4.81 15.70
N LEU A 245 -8.84 4.24 16.82
CA LEU A 245 -9.43 4.44 18.14
C LEU A 245 -8.32 4.83 19.11
N THR A 246 -8.52 5.92 19.83
CA THR A 246 -7.58 6.43 20.82
C THR A 246 -7.95 5.99 22.22
N PHE A 247 -6.94 5.75 23.06
CA PHE A 247 -7.16 5.44 24.48
C PHE A 247 -6.05 6.02 25.36
N GLY A 248 -6.32 6.14 26.66
CA GLY A 248 -5.38 6.71 27.61
C GLY A 248 -4.60 5.65 28.38
N ILE A 249 -3.37 6.01 28.77
CA ILE A 249 -2.58 5.28 29.77
C ILE A 249 -2.19 6.28 30.84
N SER A 250 -2.76 6.11 32.06
CA SER A 250 -2.46 6.95 33.21
C SER A 250 -1.19 6.49 33.91
N ALA A 251 -0.50 7.43 34.52
CA ALA A 251 0.63 7.11 35.39
C ALA A 251 0.20 6.20 36.56
N LEU A 252 1.06 5.26 36.90
CA LEU A 252 0.91 4.51 38.13
C LEU A 252 1.06 5.45 39.34
N LYS A 253 0.07 5.47 40.20
CA LYS A 253 0.10 6.36 41.35
C LYS A 253 1.15 5.86 42.37
N PHE A 254 2.05 6.77 42.72
CA PHE A 254 3.04 6.55 43.74
C PHE A 254 2.36 6.57 45.14
N VAL A 255 2.46 5.48 45.89
CA VAL A 255 1.87 5.33 47.23
C VAL A 255 2.95 4.89 48.22
N LYS A 256 2.68 5.06 49.51
CA LYS A 256 3.62 4.76 50.60
C LYS A 256 4.17 3.33 50.54
N GLU A 257 3.35 2.40 50.15
CA GLU A 257 3.67 0.96 50.05
C GLU A 257 4.73 0.66 48.98
N ASN A 258 4.93 1.58 48.06
CA ASN A 258 5.98 1.47 47.03
C ASN A 258 7.37 1.87 47.55
N VAL A 259 7.48 2.42 48.76
CA VAL A 259 8.69 3.00 49.29
C VAL A 259 9.14 2.29 50.53
N THR A 260 10.33 1.73 50.53
CA THR A 260 11.01 1.22 51.73
C THR A 260 12.22 2.11 51.98
N VAL A 261 12.29 2.63 53.19
CA VAL A 261 13.42 3.45 53.64
C VAL A 261 14.20 2.64 54.66
N LYS A 262 15.49 2.40 54.41
CA LYS A 262 16.38 1.74 55.37
C LYS A 262 16.80 2.71 56.49
N ASN A 263 16.91 2.18 57.71
CA ASN A 263 17.38 2.99 58.81
C ASN A 263 18.80 3.49 58.57
N GLY A 264 19.03 4.72 58.93
CA GLY A 264 20.38 5.30 58.97
C GLY A 264 20.99 5.26 60.38
N VAL A 265 22.30 5.37 60.46
CA VAL A 265 23.03 5.44 61.73
C VAL A 265 23.39 6.91 62.00
N TYR A 266 23.31 7.30 63.27
CA TYR A 266 23.69 8.66 63.73
C TYR A 266 25.09 9.01 63.25
N ALA A 267 25.24 10.18 62.57
CA ALA A 267 26.46 10.63 61.93
C ALA A 267 27.10 11.84 62.56
N GLY A 268 27.05 11.99 63.90
CA GLY A 268 27.78 13.04 64.62
C GLY A 268 27.25 14.47 64.40
N GLY A 269 25.95 14.66 64.19
CA GLY A 269 25.32 15.97 63.95
C GLY A 269 25.23 16.36 62.46
N VAL A 270 25.62 15.48 61.55
CA VAL A 270 25.42 15.65 60.12
C VAL A 270 24.16 14.94 59.66
N ALA A 271 23.44 15.48 58.65
CA ALA A 271 22.24 14.88 58.11
C ALA A 271 22.51 13.47 57.54
N VAL A 272 21.78 12.48 58.04
CA VAL A 272 21.83 11.10 57.54
C VAL A 272 20.97 10.99 56.27
N LYS A 273 21.54 10.46 55.21
CA LYS A 273 20.83 10.13 53.97
C LYS A 273 20.52 8.63 53.95
N PRO A 274 19.27 8.21 54.29
CA PRO A 274 18.92 6.81 54.24
C PRO A 274 18.88 6.28 52.81
N GLU A 275 19.08 4.98 52.66
CA GLU A 275 18.81 4.29 51.40
C GLU A 275 17.29 4.18 51.20
N VAL A 276 16.81 4.60 50.02
CA VAL A 276 15.41 4.54 49.68
C VAL A 276 15.25 3.53 48.53
N ILE A 277 14.44 2.52 48.72
CA ILE A 277 14.10 1.50 47.74
C ILE A 277 12.68 1.76 47.28
N VAL A 278 12.49 1.89 45.97
CA VAL A 278 11.17 2.07 45.35
C VAL A 278 10.85 0.86 44.50
N GLN A 279 9.70 0.21 44.76
CA GLN A 279 9.27 -1.00 44.06
C GLN A 279 7.85 -0.84 43.52
N PHE A 280 7.70 -1.24 42.25
CA PHE A 280 6.42 -1.34 41.57
C PHE A 280 6.24 -2.75 40.97
N GLY A 281 5.22 -3.49 41.46
CA GLY A 281 4.82 -4.77 40.89
C GLY A 281 5.93 -5.81 40.78
N GLY A 282 6.88 -5.85 41.71
CA GLY A 282 7.98 -6.82 41.77
C GLY A 282 9.25 -6.38 41.01
N ASN A 283 9.28 -5.20 40.41
CA ASN A 283 10.48 -4.58 39.84
C ASN A 283 11.05 -3.54 40.83
N THR A 284 12.34 -3.54 41.02
CA THR A 284 13.12 -2.55 41.80
C THR A 284 13.66 -1.46 40.88
#